data_2cabc7806604f56b108c4f61c5dd33ef
#
_entry.id   2cabc7806604f56b108c4f61c5dd33ef
#
_cell.length_a   1.000
_cell.length_b   1.000
_cell.length_c   1.000
_cell.angle_alpha   90.00
_cell.angle_beta   90.00
_cell.angle_gamma   90.00
#
_symmetry.space_group_name_H-M   'P 1'
#
loop_
_entity.id
_entity.type
_entity.pdbx_description
1 polymer ?
#
loop_
_entity_poly.entity_id
_entity_poly.type
_entity_poly.pdbx_seq_one_letter_code
_entity_poly.pdbx_strand_id
1 'polypeptide(L)'
;MKPFDYFRPATVVEAVAAAAQPGAAYLAAGTNLLDLMKGGVSRPDRLVDVTHLEGLDGIEHLADGSLRIGALVSNADLAHDAGFARTYPAVAEALLSGASAQLRNAATVGGNLLQRTRCAYFYDTASRCNKREAGSGCDARDGENRSHAVLGWSENCIATHPSDFCVPLVALDAVVEIEGRSGRREIALDELHRLPGDTPARESALEPGDLIVAVRLPPAASGFGAHARYLKVRERTSYAFAVVSAAAALRIESGKVIEARLALGGVAAKPWRARPAEEVLRGIAPTADVFQEAAWRALSDAKPSGDNGFKIELARRIVVRALTLAAAGTPARLPALPASPFASTSGAIHV
;
A
#
# COMPACT_ATOMS: atom_id res chain seq x y z
N MET A 1 17.27 5.27 21.03
CA MET A 1 17.66 4.06 20.28
C MET A 1 18.60 3.26 21.18
N LYS A 2 18.34 1.96 21.38
CA LYS A 2 19.27 1.10 22.13
C LYS A 2 20.43 0.65 21.22
N PRO A 3 21.58 0.22 21.76
CA PRO A 3 22.64 -0.47 21.01
C PRO A 3 22.07 -1.72 20.31
N PHE A 4 22.59 -2.05 19.13
CA PHE A 4 22.22 -3.22 18.34
C PHE A 4 23.45 -3.76 17.59
N ASP A 5 23.43 -5.05 17.27
CA ASP A 5 24.38 -5.67 16.37
C ASP A 5 23.98 -5.37 14.92
N TYR A 6 24.98 -5.16 14.07
CA TYR A 6 24.77 -5.02 12.63
C TYR A 6 25.37 -6.21 11.90
N PHE A 7 24.55 -6.87 11.08
CA PHE A 7 24.96 -8.02 10.30
C PHE A 7 24.59 -7.83 8.84
N ARG A 8 25.53 -8.05 7.95
CA ARG A 8 25.35 -7.93 6.50
C ARG A 8 25.56 -9.30 5.86
N PRO A 9 24.48 -10.06 5.58
CA PRO A 9 24.55 -11.37 4.96
C PRO A 9 25.01 -11.27 3.51
N ALA A 10 25.73 -12.29 3.02
CA ALA A 10 26.12 -12.40 1.63
C ALA A 10 25.00 -13.02 0.75
N THR A 11 24.09 -13.80 1.36
CA THR A 11 23.04 -14.52 0.64
C THR A 11 21.67 -14.36 1.32
N VAL A 12 20.59 -14.60 0.53
CA VAL A 12 19.22 -14.64 1.05
C VAL A 12 19.06 -15.68 2.16
N VAL A 13 19.69 -16.84 2.01
CA VAL A 13 19.65 -17.93 3.01
C VAL A 13 20.25 -17.49 4.35
N GLU A 14 21.40 -16.83 4.33
CA GLU A 14 22.01 -16.25 5.53
C GLU A 14 21.14 -15.15 6.15
N ALA A 15 20.52 -14.30 5.31
CA ALA A 15 19.61 -13.26 5.77
C ALA A 15 18.41 -13.85 6.52
N VAL A 16 17.76 -14.86 5.95
CA VAL A 16 16.63 -15.59 6.55
C VAL A 16 17.02 -16.24 7.87
N ALA A 17 18.17 -16.93 7.90
CA ALA A 17 18.67 -17.58 9.10
C ALA A 17 18.96 -16.56 10.24
N ALA A 18 19.57 -15.42 9.90
CA ALA A 18 19.90 -14.37 10.85
C ALA A 18 18.64 -13.66 11.38
N ALA A 19 17.67 -13.35 10.50
CA ALA A 19 16.46 -12.66 10.87
C ALA A 19 15.43 -13.56 11.59
N ALA A 20 15.58 -14.87 11.53
CA ALA A 20 14.79 -15.83 12.31
C ALA A 20 15.15 -15.85 13.81
N GLN A 21 16.27 -15.22 14.20
CA GLN A 21 16.67 -15.15 15.60
C GLN A 21 15.80 -14.12 16.35
N PRO A 22 15.44 -14.39 17.61
CA PRO A 22 14.70 -13.43 18.42
C PRO A 22 15.40 -12.06 18.46
N GLY A 23 14.62 -10.99 18.37
CA GLY A 23 15.15 -9.63 18.41
C GLY A 23 15.84 -9.16 17.13
N ALA A 24 15.88 -9.95 16.06
CA ALA A 24 16.40 -9.52 14.77
C ALA A 24 15.34 -8.77 13.94
N ALA A 25 15.78 -7.82 13.12
CA ALA A 25 14.94 -7.12 12.16
C ALA A 25 15.70 -6.89 10.84
N TYR A 26 15.00 -7.02 9.72
CA TYR A 26 15.57 -6.65 8.44
C TYR A 26 15.72 -5.13 8.31
N LEU A 27 16.84 -4.73 7.74
CA LEU A 27 17.13 -3.35 7.36
C LEU A 27 17.31 -3.29 5.84
N ALA A 28 16.39 -2.62 5.14
CA ALA A 28 16.58 -2.13 3.78
C ALA A 28 17.02 -0.66 3.86
N ALA A 29 16.37 0.26 3.14
CA ALA A 29 16.70 1.69 3.20
C ALA A 29 16.46 2.36 4.58
N GLY A 30 15.78 1.69 5.50
CA GLY A 30 15.54 2.20 6.86
C GLY A 30 14.50 3.32 6.97
N THR A 31 13.86 3.73 5.88
CA THR A 31 12.93 4.86 5.81
C THR A 31 11.69 4.74 6.71
N ASN A 32 11.42 3.58 7.28
CA ASN A 32 10.42 3.38 8.32
C ASN A 32 11.04 2.82 9.61
N LEU A 33 11.87 1.79 9.52
CA LEU A 33 12.43 1.12 10.70
C LEU A 33 13.24 2.08 11.57
N LEU A 34 14.09 2.92 10.98
CA LEU A 34 14.94 3.83 11.76
C LEU A 34 14.13 4.88 12.51
N ASP A 35 13.01 5.36 11.96
CA ASP A 35 12.10 6.27 12.67
C ASP A 35 11.48 5.59 13.90
N LEU A 36 11.03 4.35 13.75
CA LEU A 36 10.50 3.54 14.85
C LEU A 36 11.56 3.24 15.91
N MET A 37 12.81 3.04 15.51
CA MET A 37 13.93 2.82 16.43
C MET A 37 14.29 4.11 17.19
N LYS A 38 14.34 5.25 16.50
CA LYS A 38 14.59 6.57 17.13
C LYS A 38 13.50 6.93 18.13
N GLY A 39 12.23 6.67 17.80
CA GLY A 39 11.09 6.85 18.67
C GLY A 39 10.97 5.80 19.79
N GLY A 40 11.83 4.77 19.81
CA GLY A 40 11.77 3.71 20.82
C GLY A 40 10.61 2.72 20.66
N VAL A 41 9.87 2.82 19.54
CA VAL A 41 8.74 1.91 19.19
C VAL A 41 9.24 0.53 18.78
N SER A 42 10.31 0.48 18.00
CA SER A 42 11.01 -0.75 17.62
C SER A 42 12.38 -0.80 18.29
N ARG A 43 12.70 -1.93 18.88
CA ARG A 43 13.95 -2.11 19.66
C ARG A 43 14.66 -3.42 19.31
N PRO A 44 15.05 -3.61 18.03
CA PRO A 44 15.77 -4.81 17.65
C PRO A 44 17.13 -4.91 18.36
N ASP A 45 17.56 -6.14 18.63
CA ASP A 45 18.90 -6.47 19.13
C ASP A 45 19.90 -6.56 17.99
N ARG A 46 19.41 -6.93 16.79
CA ARG A 46 20.22 -7.09 15.58
C ARG A 46 19.50 -6.53 14.36
N LEU A 47 20.23 -5.81 13.53
CA LEU A 47 19.82 -5.41 12.18
C LEU A 47 20.48 -6.32 11.15
N VAL A 48 19.65 -6.92 10.28
CA VAL A 48 20.07 -7.73 9.14
C VAL A 48 19.95 -6.89 7.88
N ASP A 49 21.06 -6.36 7.39
CA ASP A 49 21.08 -5.47 6.22
C ASP A 49 20.98 -6.28 4.94
N VAL A 50 19.86 -6.08 4.21
CA VAL A 50 19.54 -6.77 2.96
C VAL A 50 19.85 -5.95 1.71
N THR A 51 20.37 -4.73 1.84
CA THR A 51 20.55 -3.78 0.72
C THR A 51 21.50 -4.25 -0.38
N HIS A 52 22.29 -5.27 -0.11
CA HIS A 52 23.31 -5.80 -1.04
C HIS A 52 23.06 -7.24 -1.50
N LEU A 53 21.89 -7.77 -1.19
CA LEU A 53 21.52 -9.11 -1.67
C LEU A 53 21.29 -9.08 -3.18
N GLU A 54 22.04 -9.93 -3.90
CA GLU A 54 21.94 -10.02 -5.36
C GLU A 54 20.58 -10.55 -5.82
N GLY A 55 20.13 -10.11 -7.01
CA GLY A 55 18.92 -10.59 -7.67
C GLY A 55 17.59 -10.08 -7.08
N LEU A 56 17.64 -9.09 -6.17
CA LEU A 56 16.46 -8.50 -5.55
C LEU A 56 16.14 -7.08 -6.06
N ASP A 57 16.92 -6.53 -6.99
CA ASP A 57 16.85 -5.16 -7.50
C ASP A 57 16.43 -5.07 -8.97
N GLY A 58 16.03 -6.19 -9.58
CA GLY A 58 15.62 -6.28 -10.99
C GLY A 58 14.11 -6.12 -11.21
N ILE A 59 13.75 -5.65 -12.42
CA ILE A 59 12.39 -5.67 -12.96
C ILE A 59 12.41 -6.62 -14.17
N GLU A 60 11.65 -7.70 -14.12
CA GLU A 60 11.75 -8.81 -15.06
C GLU A 60 10.37 -9.14 -15.67
N HIS A 61 10.30 -9.22 -17.01
CA HIS A 61 9.16 -9.81 -17.70
C HIS A 61 9.34 -11.32 -17.76
N LEU A 62 8.44 -12.05 -17.13
CA LEU A 62 8.47 -13.50 -17.10
C LEU A 62 7.82 -14.11 -18.34
N ALA A 63 8.15 -15.37 -18.65
CA ALA A 63 7.67 -16.08 -19.83
C ALA A 63 6.14 -16.25 -19.87
N ASP A 64 5.48 -16.26 -18.71
CA ASP A 64 4.02 -16.35 -18.56
C ASP A 64 3.32 -14.98 -18.80
N GLY A 65 4.07 -13.92 -19.07
CA GLY A 65 3.58 -12.56 -19.27
C GLY A 65 3.38 -11.76 -17.97
N SER A 66 3.73 -12.31 -16.82
CA SER A 66 3.73 -11.58 -15.55
C SER A 66 4.96 -10.65 -15.46
N LEU A 67 4.87 -9.62 -14.62
CA LEU A 67 5.97 -8.72 -14.28
C LEU A 67 6.44 -9.00 -12.86
N ARG A 68 7.71 -9.39 -12.71
CA ARG A 68 8.36 -9.59 -11.40
C ARG A 68 9.18 -8.36 -11.06
N ILE A 69 8.99 -7.83 -9.84
CA ILE A 69 9.66 -6.65 -9.33
C ILE A 69 10.40 -7.05 -8.06
N GLY A 70 11.70 -6.99 -8.07
CA GLY A 70 12.53 -7.32 -6.92
C GLY A 70 12.26 -6.42 -5.72
N ALA A 71 12.37 -6.98 -4.53
CA ALA A 71 12.04 -6.28 -3.29
C ALA A 71 12.96 -5.07 -2.98
N LEU A 72 14.16 -5.03 -3.55
CA LEU A 72 15.13 -3.94 -3.40
C LEU A 72 15.04 -2.87 -4.50
N VAL A 73 14.20 -3.04 -5.51
CA VAL A 73 13.93 -1.97 -6.49
C VAL A 73 13.48 -0.73 -5.74
N SER A 74 14.07 0.45 -6.05
CA SER A 74 13.65 1.68 -5.40
C SER A 74 12.26 2.11 -5.87
N ASN A 75 11.50 2.75 -5.01
CA ASN A 75 10.18 3.28 -5.39
C ASN A 75 10.29 4.31 -6.52
N ALA A 76 11.40 5.05 -6.60
CA ALA A 76 11.64 6.02 -7.66
C ALA A 76 11.94 5.34 -8.99
N ASP A 77 12.84 4.36 -9.03
CA ASP A 77 13.19 3.65 -10.25
C ASP A 77 11.97 2.96 -10.86
N LEU A 78 11.18 2.28 -10.02
CA LEU A 78 9.94 1.65 -10.46
C LEU A 78 8.94 2.67 -11.02
N ALA A 79 8.71 3.79 -10.32
CA ALA A 79 7.73 4.80 -10.73
C ALA A 79 8.14 5.55 -12.01
N HIS A 80 9.44 5.67 -12.29
CA HIS A 80 10.00 6.36 -13.45
C HIS A 80 10.35 5.42 -14.60
N ASP A 81 10.25 4.10 -14.42
CA ASP A 81 10.33 3.19 -15.56
C ASP A 81 9.18 3.43 -16.53
N ALA A 82 9.53 3.83 -17.76
CA ALA A 82 8.55 4.26 -18.76
C ALA A 82 7.64 3.12 -19.24
N GLY A 83 8.13 1.89 -19.25
CA GLY A 83 7.37 0.69 -19.59
C GLY A 83 6.36 0.35 -18.51
N PHE A 84 6.84 0.33 -17.27
CA PHE A 84 6.02 0.12 -16.09
C PHE A 84 4.92 1.18 -15.94
N ALA A 85 5.27 2.46 -16.03
CA ALA A 85 4.31 3.56 -15.86
C ALA A 85 3.20 3.55 -16.92
N ARG A 86 3.50 3.11 -18.16
CA ARG A 86 2.48 2.95 -19.21
C ARG A 86 1.58 1.75 -18.97
N THR A 87 2.14 0.63 -18.54
CA THR A 87 1.40 -0.62 -18.35
C THR A 87 0.60 -0.63 -17.04
N TYR A 88 1.16 -0.03 -15.97
CA TYR A 88 0.57 -0.01 -14.63
C TYR A 88 0.44 1.42 -14.08
N PRO A 89 -0.26 2.35 -14.77
CA PRO A 89 -0.25 3.77 -14.45
C PRO A 89 -0.78 4.07 -13.04
N ALA A 90 -1.79 3.36 -12.55
CA ALA A 90 -2.29 3.56 -11.20
C ALA A 90 -1.24 3.23 -10.12
N VAL A 91 -0.35 2.24 -10.38
CA VAL A 91 0.74 1.89 -9.46
C VAL A 91 1.81 2.98 -9.46
N ALA A 92 2.17 3.49 -10.62
CA ALA A 92 3.11 4.61 -10.74
C ALA A 92 2.55 5.90 -10.10
N GLU A 93 1.26 6.23 -10.32
CA GLU A 93 0.58 7.35 -9.64
C GLU A 93 0.64 7.21 -8.11
N ALA A 94 0.38 6.01 -7.58
CA ALA A 94 0.43 5.74 -6.15
C ALA A 94 1.84 5.96 -5.57
N LEU A 95 2.87 5.43 -6.21
CA LEU A 95 4.27 5.65 -5.81
C LEU A 95 4.63 7.13 -5.82
N LEU A 96 4.31 7.85 -6.90
CA LEU A 96 4.62 9.27 -7.04
C LEU A 96 3.83 10.16 -6.07
N SER A 97 2.65 9.72 -5.61
CA SER A 97 1.86 10.43 -4.61
C SER A 97 2.35 10.23 -3.18
N GLY A 98 3.18 9.22 -2.94
CA GLY A 98 3.74 8.86 -1.65
C GLY A 98 5.06 9.57 -1.34
N ALA A 99 5.35 9.78 -0.06
CA ALA A 99 6.61 10.30 0.47
C ALA A 99 7.10 11.61 -0.20
N SER A 100 8.40 11.87 -0.16
CA SER A 100 9.11 12.88 -0.96
C SER A 100 9.93 12.20 -2.05
N ALA A 101 10.44 12.96 -3.03
CA ALA A 101 11.32 12.43 -4.06
C ALA A 101 12.58 11.77 -3.45
N GLN A 102 13.18 12.42 -2.45
CA GLN A 102 14.37 11.91 -1.75
C GLN A 102 14.08 10.57 -1.05
N LEU A 103 12.93 10.46 -0.37
CA LEU A 103 12.57 9.21 0.29
C LEU A 103 12.27 8.09 -0.73
N ARG A 104 11.64 8.42 -1.86
CA ARG A 104 11.37 7.41 -2.91
C ARG A 104 12.66 6.88 -3.54
N ASN A 105 13.72 7.68 -3.63
CA ASN A 105 15.03 7.24 -4.14
C ASN A 105 15.69 6.19 -3.22
N ALA A 106 15.38 6.21 -1.94
CA ALA A 106 15.92 5.26 -0.96
C ALA A 106 14.96 4.11 -0.66
N ALA A 107 13.66 4.41 -0.48
CA ALA A 107 12.67 3.43 -0.08
C ALA A 107 12.50 2.34 -1.15
N THR A 108 12.47 1.09 -0.70
CA THR A 108 12.39 -0.10 -1.57
C THR A 108 10.96 -0.63 -1.66
N VAL A 109 10.68 -1.38 -2.73
CA VAL A 109 9.40 -2.06 -2.96
C VAL A 109 9.02 -2.94 -1.78
N GLY A 110 9.89 -3.85 -1.34
CA GLY A 110 9.63 -4.73 -0.20
C GLY A 110 9.41 -3.97 1.11
N GLY A 111 10.24 -2.94 1.37
CA GLY A 111 10.09 -2.08 2.55
C GLY A 111 8.79 -1.28 2.53
N ASN A 112 8.31 -0.86 1.36
CA ASN A 112 7.04 -0.15 1.22
C ASN A 112 5.83 -1.04 1.60
N LEU A 113 5.85 -2.32 1.23
CA LEU A 113 4.78 -3.26 1.62
C LEU A 113 4.67 -3.40 3.15
N LEU A 114 5.79 -3.34 3.87
CA LEU A 114 5.90 -3.61 5.30
C LEU A 114 5.93 -2.35 6.17
N GLN A 115 5.69 -1.16 5.60
CA GLN A 115 5.65 0.05 6.41
C GLN A 115 4.50 -0.02 7.42
N ARG A 116 4.78 0.37 8.66
CA ARG A 116 3.83 0.28 9.77
C ARG A 116 2.93 1.51 9.85
N THR A 117 1.81 1.36 10.53
CA THR A 117 0.80 2.41 10.73
C THR A 117 1.41 3.75 11.18
N ARG A 118 0.71 4.85 10.91
CA ARG A 118 1.07 6.21 11.36
C ARG A 118 0.16 6.72 12.49
N CYS A 119 -0.48 5.79 13.21
CA CYS A 119 -1.24 6.11 14.41
C CYS A 119 -0.34 6.80 15.45
N ALA A 120 -0.75 7.98 15.93
CA ALA A 120 0.05 8.75 16.90
C ALA A 120 0.28 7.95 18.19
N TYR A 121 -0.72 7.23 18.66
CA TYR A 121 -0.64 6.39 19.86
C TYR A 121 0.27 5.16 19.70
N PHE A 122 0.48 4.70 18.46
CA PHE A 122 1.48 3.68 18.16
C PHE A 122 2.91 4.23 18.27
N TYR A 123 3.11 5.49 17.86
CA TYR A 123 4.42 6.17 17.94
C TYR A 123 4.73 6.71 19.32
N ASP A 124 3.72 7.10 20.09
CA ASP A 124 3.89 7.52 21.48
C ASP A 124 4.01 6.32 22.42
N THR A 125 5.23 6.10 22.93
CA THR A 125 5.52 4.96 23.81
C THR A 125 4.87 5.07 25.19
N ALA A 126 4.34 6.21 25.60
CA ALA A 126 3.58 6.39 26.83
C ALA A 126 2.11 5.98 26.69
N SER A 127 1.58 5.99 25.46
CA SER A 127 0.19 5.59 25.18
C SER A 127 0.02 4.07 25.20
N ARG A 128 -1.17 3.60 25.58
CA ARG A 128 -1.54 2.17 25.49
C ARG A 128 -1.80 1.81 24.02
N CYS A 129 -1.15 0.75 23.53
CA CYS A 129 -1.29 0.33 22.15
C CYS A 129 -1.10 -1.19 22.01
N ASN A 130 -2.20 -1.92 21.77
CA ASN A 130 -2.19 -3.37 21.53
C ASN A 130 -1.34 -3.82 20.33
N LYS A 131 -1.07 -2.92 19.38
CA LYS A 131 -0.21 -3.18 18.23
C LYS A 131 1.27 -3.18 18.61
N ARG A 132 1.64 -2.39 19.62
CA ARG A 132 3.00 -2.31 20.15
C ARG A 132 3.22 -3.30 21.29
N GLU A 133 2.24 -3.41 22.19
CA GLU A 133 2.27 -4.27 23.37
C GLU A 133 0.91 -4.94 23.56
N ALA A 134 0.86 -6.24 23.28
CA ALA A 134 -0.38 -7.00 23.31
C ALA A 134 -1.05 -6.95 24.71
N GLY A 135 -2.33 -6.62 24.75
CA GLY A 135 -3.11 -6.53 25.99
C GLY A 135 -3.02 -5.18 26.71
N SER A 136 -2.22 -4.21 26.23
CA SER A 136 -2.11 -2.90 26.89
C SER A 136 -3.33 -1.99 26.70
N GLY A 137 -4.15 -2.24 25.68
CA GLY A 137 -5.30 -1.41 25.28
C GLY A 137 -5.05 -0.56 24.04
N CYS A 138 -5.94 0.38 23.75
CA CYS A 138 -5.88 1.24 22.56
C CYS A 138 -6.38 2.65 22.89
N ASP A 139 -5.48 3.57 23.24
CA ASP A 139 -5.84 4.96 23.59
C ASP A 139 -6.39 5.76 22.40
N ALA A 140 -6.19 5.29 21.15
CA ALA A 140 -6.80 5.90 19.98
C ALA A 140 -8.33 5.83 19.97
N ARG A 141 -8.92 4.86 20.67
CA ARG A 141 -10.38 4.67 20.71
C ARG A 141 -11.11 5.86 21.34
N ASP A 142 -10.56 6.37 22.43
CA ASP A 142 -11.15 7.45 23.20
C ASP A 142 -10.41 8.80 23.00
N GLY A 143 -9.44 8.83 22.08
CA GLY A 143 -8.61 9.98 21.77
C GLY A 143 -8.84 10.55 20.36
N GLU A 144 -7.83 11.26 19.83
CA GLU A 144 -7.84 11.82 18.48
C GLU A 144 -7.82 10.71 17.42
N ASN A 145 -8.95 10.45 16.78
CA ASN A 145 -9.11 9.29 15.91
C ASN A 145 -9.68 9.59 14.51
N ARG A 146 -9.82 10.86 14.14
CA ARG A 146 -10.40 11.28 12.85
C ARG A 146 -9.73 10.67 11.61
N SER A 147 -8.45 10.28 11.68
CA SER A 147 -7.71 9.67 10.56
C SER A 147 -7.74 8.14 10.56
N HIS A 148 -8.37 7.52 11.54
CA HIS A 148 -8.35 6.06 11.75
C HIS A 148 -9.33 5.30 10.85
N ALA A 149 -9.37 3.98 10.98
CA ALA A 149 -10.11 3.07 10.11
C ALA A 149 -11.63 3.21 10.24
N VAL A 150 -12.32 3.00 9.12
CA VAL A 150 -13.79 2.90 9.05
C VAL A 150 -14.24 1.52 8.52
N LEU A 151 -13.29 0.67 8.11
CA LEU A 151 -13.53 -0.70 7.64
C LEU A 151 -12.60 -1.68 8.37
N GLY A 152 -13.10 -2.86 8.70
CA GLY A 152 -12.31 -3.97 9.23
C GLY A 152 -11.55 -3.70 10.53
N TRP A 153 -11.92 -2.68 11.29
CA TRP A 153 -11.34 -2.39 12.59
C TRP A 153 -11.94 -3.27 13.70
N SER A 154 -11.31 -3.31 14.85
CA SER A 154 -11.80 -4.02 16.04
C SER A 154 -11.71 -3.14 17.28
N GLU A 155 -12.34 -3.58 18.37
CA GLU A 155 -12.22 -2.93 19.69
C GLU A 155 -10.75 -2.84 20.16
N ASN A 156 -9.90 -3.74 19.66
CA ASN A 156 -8.49 -3.81 20.03
C ASN A 156 -7.59 -2.87 19.24
N CYS A 157 -8.00 -2.43 18.02
CA CYS A 157 -7.21 -1.52 17.18
C CYS A 157 -8.02 -0.92 16.04
N ILE A 158 -7.90 0.39 15.85
CA ILE A 158 -8.53 1.17 14.79
C ILE A 158 -7.54 1.75 13.79
N ALA A 159 -6.27 1.32 13.80
CA ALA A 159 -5.22 1.86 12.94
C ALA A 159 -5.47 1.57 11.46
N THR A 160 -4.90 2.42 10.59
CA THR A 160 -4.92 2.25 9.14
C THR A 160 -3.56 1.83 8.59
N HIS A 161 -3.57 1.13 7.45
CA HIS A 161 -2.37 0.86 6.65
C HIS A 161 -1.98 2.12 5.86
N PRO A 162 -0.70 2.53 5.86
CA PRO A 162 -0.32 3.84 5.31
C PRO A 162 0.13 3.81 3.84
N SER A 163 0.41 2.63 3.27
CA SER A 163 1.00 2.54 1.93
C SER A 163 0.01 2.87 0.82
N ASP A 164 0.33 3.91 0.05
CA ASP A 164 -0.36 4.22 -1.21
C ASP A 164 -0.12 3.12 -2.26
N PHE A 165 1.11 2.61 -2.33
CA PHE A 165 1.57 1.61 -3.30
C PHE A 165 0.80 0.29 -3.22
N CYS A 166 0.49 -0.17 -2.01
CA CYS A 166 -0.23 -1.44 -1.82
C CYS A 166 -1.67 -1.39 -2.36
N VAL A 167 -2.28 -0.20 -2.49
CA VAL A 167 -3.68 -0.07 -2.89
C VAL A 167 -3.90 -0.55 -4.33
N PRO A 168 -3.23 0.01 -5.36
CA PRO A 168 -3.37 -0.49 -6.73
C PRO A 168 -2.80 -1.90 -6.92
N LEU A 169 -1.80 -2.31 -6.14
CA LEU A 169 -1.28 -3.68 -6.20
C LEU A 169 -2.33 -4.70 -5.77
N VAL A 170 -3.08 -4.44 -4.69
CA VAL A 170 -4.20 -5.28 -4.27
C VAL A 170 -5.32 -5.25 -5.32
N ALA A 171 -5.61 -4.09 -5.93
CA ALA A 171 -6.56 -4.00 -7.02
C ALA A 171 -6.18 -4.90 -8.21
N LEU A 172 -4.89 -4.99 -8.52
CA LEU A 172 -4.35 -5.75 -9.65
C LEU A 172 -3.98 -7.21 -9.31
N ASP A 173 -4.45 -7.73 -8.17
CA ASP A 173 -4.19 -9.10 -7.72
C ASP A 173 -2.70 -9.47 -7.65
N ALA A 174 -1.86 -8.54 -7.18
CA ALA A 174 -0.42 -8.77 -7.04
C ALA A 174 -0.13 -9.92 -6.07
N VAL A 175 0.95 -10.65 -6.33
CA VAL A 175 1.46 -11.75 -5.53
C VAL A 175 2.80 -11.35 -4.92
N VAL A 176 3.05 -11.74 -3.68
CA VAL A 176 4.30 -11.51 -2.97
C VAL A 176 5.09 -12.81 -2.90
N GLU A 177 6.32 -12.79 -3.38
CA GLU A 177 7.27 -13.89 -3.26
C GLU A 177 8.07 -13.73 -1.97
N ILE A 178 8.11 -14.78 -1.19
CA ILE A 178 8.72 -14.81 0.13
C ILE A 178 9.73 -15.95 0.19
N GLU A 179 10.92 -15.66 0.70
CA GLU A 179 11.89 -16.67 1.09
C GLU A 179 11.84 -16.84 2.60
N GLY A 180 11.59 -18.03 3.07
CA GLY A 180 11.51 -18.37 4.48
C GLY A 180 12.38 -19.56 4.84
N ARG A 181 12.41 -19.95 6.11
CA ARG A 181 13.18 -21.12 6.58
C ARG A 181 12.79 -22.44 5.90
N SER A 182 11.54 -22.54 5.45
CA SER A 182 11.03 -23.71 4.73
C SER A 182 11.14 -23.60 3.22
N GLY A 183 11.87 -22.60 2.71
CA GLY A 183 12.04 -22.29 1.30
C GLY A 183 11.08 -21.23 0.79
N ARG A 184 11.02 -21.10 -0.54
CA ARG A 184 10.23 -20.09 -1.24
C ARG A 184 8.74 -20.44 -1.23
N ARG A 185 7.91 -19.41 -1.00
CA ARG A 185 6.46 -19.48 -1.15
C ARG A 185 5.90 -18.18 -1.72
N GLU A 186 4.69 -18.25 -2.19
CA GLU A 186 3.93 -17.11 -2.68
C GLU A 186 2.67 -16.89 -1.83
N ILE A 187 2.25 -15.63 -1.71
CA ILE A 187 1.01 -15.23 -1.07
C ILE A 187 0.37 -14.10 -1.87
N ALA A 188 -0.96 -14.10 -1.99
CA ALA A 188 -1.65 -12.95 -2.54
C ALA A 188 -1.40 -11.71 -1.66
N LEU A 189 -1.14 -10.54 -2.27
CA LEU A 189 -0.89 -9.33 -1.48
C LEU A 189 -2.08 -8.95 -0.59
N ASP A 190 -3.31 -9.28 -1.02
CA ASP A 190 -4.52 -9.09 -0.21
C ASP A 190 -4.51 -9.92 1.09
N GLU A 191 -3.74 -11.00 1.13
CA GLU A 191 -3.57 -11.89 2.30
C GLU A 191 -2.32 -11.56 3.13
N LEU A 192 -1.39 -10.74 2.59
CA LEU A 192 -0.16 -10.38 3.30
C LEU A 192 -0.46 -9.61 4.58
N HIS A 193 -1.32 -8.59 4.51
CA HIS A 193 -1.67 -7.76 5.64
C HIS A 193 -2.91 -8.30 6.36
N ARG A 194 -2.91 -8.23 7.68
CA ARG A 194 -3.98 -8.76 8.53
C ARG A 194 -4.84 -7.63 9.09
N LEU A 195 -6.13 -7.90 9.20
CA LEU A 195 -7.03 -7.10 10.02
C LEU A 195 -6.71 -7.32 11.51
N PRO A 196 -6.92 -6.34 12.38
CA PRO A 196 -6.48 -6.41 13.77
C PRO A 196 -7.13 -7.55 14.57
N GLY A 197 -8.43 -7.79 14.40
CA GLY A 197 -9.15 -8.78 15.19
C GLY A 197 -8.76 -8.71 16.67
N ASP A 198 -8.40 -9.86 17.23
CA ASP A 198 -7.94 -9.99 18.62
C ASP A 198 -6.41 -9.92 18.78
N THR A 199 -5.68 -9.85 17.67
CA THR A 199 -4.20 -9.88 17.67
C THR A 199 -3.59 -8.74 16.86
N PRO A 200 -3.79 -7.45 17.23
CA PRO A 200 -3.30 -6.30 16.47
C PRO A 200 -1.79 -6.26 16.28
N ALA A 201 -1.02 -6.88 17.17
CA ALA A 201 0.44 -6.95 17.07
C ALA A 201 0.91 -7.81 15.90
N ARG A 202 0.10 -8.73 15.40
CA ARG A 202 0.39 -9.55 14.21
C ARG A 202 -0.16 -8.88 12.96
N GLU A 203 0.62 -8.00 12.35
CA GLU A 203 0.19 -7.13 11.24
C GLU A 203 0.23 -7.81 9.87
N SER A 204 0.99 -8.90 9.73
CA SER A 204 1.16 -9.61 8.46
C SER A 204 1.11 -11.12 8.63
N ALA A 205 1.04 -11.83 7.50
CA ALA A 205 1.13 -13.30 7.42
C ALA A 205 2.58 -13.81 7.39
N LEU A 206 3.57 -12.91 7.52
CA LEU A 206 4.98 -13.30 7.58
C LEU A 206 5.31 -13.98 8.91
N GLU A 207 6.15 -14.99 8.83
CA GLU A 207 6.72 -15.65 10.01
C GLU A 207 8.13 -15.08 10.30
N PRO A 208 8.67 -15.28 11.53
CA PRO A 208 10.02 -14.82 11.87
C PRO A 208 11.07 -15.36 10.88
N GLY A 209 11.84 -14.47 10.29
CA GLY A 209 12.84 -14.78 9.28
C GLY A 209 12.33 -14.75 7.84
N ASP A 210 11.04 -14.61 7.59
CA ASP A 210 10.54 -14.44 6.24
C ASP A 210 11.06 -13.14 5.60
N LEU A 211 11.61 -13.25 4.40
CA LEU A 211 12.07 -12.13 3.59
C LEU A 211 11.21 -12.01 2.32
N ILE A 212 10.59 -10.86 2.11
CA ILE A 212 9.99 -10.55 0.81
C ILE A 212 11.13 -10.38 -0.19
N VAL A 213 11.11 -11.18 -1.26
CA VAL A 213 12.13 -11.15 -2.32
C VAL A 213 11.63 -10.50 -3.60
N ALA A 214 10.32 -10.51 -3.86
CA ALA A 214 9.72 -9.83 -5.00
C ALA A 214 8.22 -9.58 -4.81
N VAL A 215 7.68 -8.71 -5.68
CA VAL A 215 6.25 -8.57 -5.98
C VAL A 215 6.04 -8.95 -7.44
N ARG A 216 5.02 -9.74 -7.72
CA ARG A 216 4.66 -10.14 -9.08
C ARG A 216 3.27 -9.63 -9.44
N LEU A 217 3.17 -8.92 -10.57
CA LEU A 217 1.91 -8.55 -11.19
C LEU A 217 1.52 -9.64 -12.21
N PRO A 218 0.33 -10.25 -12.10
CA PRO A 218 -0.08 -11.31 -13.01
C PRO A 218 -0.31 -10.78 -14.43
N PRO A 219 -0.29 -11.63 -15.46
CA PRO A 219 -0.45 -11.20 -16.86
C PRO A 219 -1.71 -10.36 -17.11
N ALA A 220 -2.82 -10.72 -16.47
CA ALA A 220 -4.09 -10.02 -16.58
C ALA A 220 -4.03 -8.55 -16.12
N ALA A 221 -3.11 -8.21 -15.22
CA ALA A 221 -2.95 -6.84 -14.69
C ALA A 221 -2.56 -5.83 -15.78
N SER A 222 -1.84 -6.24 -16.82
CA SER A 222 -1.44 -5.38 -17.93
C SER A 222 -2.62 -4.90 -18.78
N GLY A 223 -3.74 -5.62 -18.78
CA GLY A 223 -4.94 -5.29 -19.56
C GLY A 223 -5.70 -4.04 -19.08
N PHE A 224 -5.31 -3.45 -17.94
CA PHE A 224 -5.99 -2.28 -17.37
C PHE A 224 -5.29 -0.94 -17.67
N GLY A 225 -4.14 -0.94 -18.33
CA GLY A 225 -3.33 0.28 -18.50
C GLY A 225 -4.04 1.45 -19.19
N ALA A 226 -5.01 1.18 -20.08
CA ALA A 226 -5.75 2.22 -20.80
C ALA A 226 -6.78 2.97 -19.90
N HIS A 227 -7.23 2.38 -18.82
CA HIS A 227 -8.32 2.89 -17.97
C HIS A 227 -8.01 2.67 -16.49
N ALA A 228 -6.89 3.19 -15.99
CA ALA A 228 -6.47 3.01 -14.60
C ALA A 228 -6.05 4.33 -13.95
N ARG A 229 -6.49 4.57 -12.73
CA ARG A 229 -6.17 5.77 -11.95
C ARG A 229 -5.97 5.43 -10.47
N TYR A 230 -5.08 6.17 -9.84
CA TYR A 230 -4.98 6.24 -8.38
C TYR A 230 -5.23 7.67 -7.92
N LEU A 231 -6.16 7.85 -7.00
CA LEU A 231 -6.46 9.14 -6.41
C LEU A 231 -6.25 9.11 -4.91
N LYS A 232 -5.75 10.23 -4.38
CA LYS A 232 -5.43 10.40 -2.96
C LYS A 232 -5.95 11.73 -2.43
N VAL A 233 -6.77 11.67 -1.39
CA VAL A 233 -7.12 12.84 -0.58
C VAL A 233 -6.16 12.93 0.59
N ARG A 234 -5.57 14.10 0.79
CA ARG A 234 -4.61 14.39 1.85
C ARG A 234 -4.79 15.83 2.36
N GLU A 235 -4.36 16.10 3.57
CA GLU A 235 -4.59 17.39 4.24
C GLU A 235 -3.62 18.51 3.83
N ARG A 236 -2.58 18.19 3.07
CA ARG A 236 -1.61 19.14 2.51
C ARG A 236 -1.14 18.68 1.13
N THR A 237 -0.56 19.59 0.38
CA THR A 237 -0.22 19.38 -1.04
C THR A 237 0.86 18.31 -1.28
N SER A 238 1.73 18.04 -0.31
CA SER A 238 2.80 17.05 -0.43
C SER A 238 3.15 16.42 0.91
N TYR A 239 3.86 15.30 0.88
CA TYR A 239 4.42 14.65 2.06
C TYR A 239 3.38 14.42 3.17
N ALA A 240 2.24 13.86 2.80
CA ALA A 240 1.17 13.49 3.72
C ALA A 240 0.61 12.12 3.34
N PHE A 241 0.22 11.36 4.35
CA PHE A 241 -0.51 10.09 4.15
C PHE A 241 -1.95 10.37 3.71
N ALA A 242 -2.57 9.38 3.08
CA ALA A 242 -3.94 9.51 2.66
C ALA A 242 -4.91 9.59 3.85
N VAL A 243 -5.83 10.54 3.81
CA VAL A 243 -7.06 10.47 4.61
C VAL A 243 -7.92 9.35 4.05
N VAL A 244 -8.10 9.33 2.73
CA VAL A 244 -8.65 8.23 1.93
C VAL A 244 -7.97 8.22 0.56
N SER A 245 -7.89 7.05 -0.06
CA SER A 245 -7.46 6.91 -1.46
C SER A 245 -8.22 5.82 -2.17
N ALA A 246 -8.22 5.86 -3.50
CA ALA A 246 -8.84 4.83 -4.34
C ALA A 246 -7.98 4.54 -5.56
N ALA A 247 -7.78 3.26 -5.84
CA ALA A 247 -7.28 2.74 -7.11
C ALA A 247 -8.45 2.14 -7.87
N ALA A 248 -8.71 2.65 -9.08
CA ALA A 248 -9.72 2.14 -9.99
C ALA A 248 -9.07 1.77 -11.31
N ALA A 249 -9.36 0.57 -11.82
CA ALA A 249 -8.89 0.09 -13.11
C ALA A 249 -10.03 -0.64 -13.82
N LEU A 250 -10.26 -0.30 -15.09
CA LEU A 250 -11.38 -0.79 -15.87
C LEU A 250 -10.87 -1.39 -17.18
N ARG A 251 -11.48 -2.49 -17.61
CA ARG A 251 -11.40 -2.97 -18.98
C ARG A 251 -12.74 -2.70 -19.66
N ILE A 252 -12.73 -1.85 -20.68
CA ILE A 252 -13.93 -1.39 -21.37
C ILE A 252 -13.88 -1.89 -22.82
N GLU A 253 -14.93 -2.60 -23.23
CA GLU A 253 -15.10 -3.08 -24.59
C GLU A 253 -16.53 -2.78 -25.06
N SER A 254 -16.68 -2.28 -26.29
CA SER A 254 -17.99 -1.92 -26.87
C SER A 254 -18.85 -1.02 -25.95
N GLY A 255 -18.22 -0.09 -25.23
CA GLY A 255 -18.89 0.85 -24.34
C GLY A 255 -19.36 0.26 -22.99
N LYS A 256 -18.96 -0.96 -22.66
CA LYS A 256 -19.30 -1.63 -21.39
C LYS A 256 -18.04 -2.01 -20.60
N VAL A 257 -18.14 -1.96 -19.30
CA VAL A 257 -17.11 -2.45 -18.38
C VAL A 257 -17.14 -3.99 -18.39
N ILE A 258 -16.14 -4.60 -18.97
CA ILE A 258 -16.02 -6.07 -18.99
C ILE A 258 -15.43 -6.57 -17.68
N GLU A 259 -14.49 -5.82 -17.13
CA GLU A 259 -13.84 -6.14 -15.88
C GLU A 259 -13.49 -4.86 -15.13
N ALA A 260 -13.66 -4.86 -13.81
CA ALA A 260 -13.31 -3.76 -12.93
C ALA A 260 -12.41 -4.23 -11.80
N ARG A 261 -11.54 -3.34 -11.35
CA ARG A 261 -10.67 -3.48 -10.19
C ARG A 261 -10.80 -2.23 -9.33
N LEU A 262 -11.10 -2.41 -8.06
CA LEU A 262 -11.26 -1.29 -7.12
C LEU A 262 -10.70 -1.64 -5.76
N ALA A 263 -9.80 -0.80 -5.27
CA ALA A 263 -9.28 -0.89 -3.91
C ALA A 263 -9.18 0.48 -3.26
N LEU A 264 -9.32 0.50 -1.94
CA LEU A 264 -9.29 1.70 -1.10
C LEU A 264 -8.08 1.68 -0.16
N GLY A 265 -7.51 2.85 0.10
CA GLY A 265 -6.46 3.07 1.10
C GLY A 265 -6.87 4.07 2.16
N GLY A 266 -6.19 4.04 3.31
CA GLY A 266 -6.49 4.91 4.45
C GLY A 266 -7.78 4.59 5.20
N VAL A 267 -8.48 3.52 4.86
CA VAL A 267 -9.81 3.15 5.43
C VAL A 267 -9.79 1.94 6.34
N ALA A 268 -8.73 1.12 6.30
CA ALA A 268 -8.59 -0.13 7.06
C ALA A 268 -7.13 -0.39 7.45
N ALA A 269 -6.89 -1.37 8.31
CA ALA A 269 -5.55 -1.83 8.69
C ALA A 269 -4.80 -2.57 7.55
N LYS A 270 -5.45 -2.77 6.42
CA LYS A 270 -4.88 -3.29 5.16
C LYS A 270 -5.48 -2.52 3.97
N PRO A 271 -4.85 -2.53 2.77
CA PRO A 271 -5.52 -2.09 1.57
C PRO A 271 -6.85 -2.85 1.40
N TRP A 272 -7.92 -2.16 1.05
CA TRP A 272 -9.27 -2.74 1.05
C TRP A 272 -9.76 -3.00 -0.37
N ARG A 273 -9.79 -4.26 -0.79
CA ARG A 273 -10.37 -4.65 -2.09
C ARG A 273 -11.89 -4.58 -2.06
N ALA A 274 -12.50 -3.81 -2.95
CA ALA A 274 -13.95 -3.58 -2.99
C ALA A 274 -14.64 -4.50 -4.02
N ARG A 275 -14.53 -5.83 -3.87
CA ARG A 275 -15.10 -6.83 -4.80
C ARG A 275 -16.61 -6.63 -5.05
N PRO A 276 -17.46 -6.33 -4.05
CA PRO A 276 -18.88 -6.08 -4.29
C PRO A 276 -19.15 -4.89 -5.24
N ALA A 277 -18.28 -3.88 -5.24
CA ALA A 277 -18.38 -2.75 -6.16
C ALA A 277 -17.94 -3.14 -7.58
N GLU A 278 -16.95 -4.02 -7.73
CA GLU A 278 -16.49 -4.53 -9.03
C GLU A 278 -17.58 -5.33 -9.74
N GLU A 279 -18.38 -6.08 -8.97
CA GLU A 279 -19.51 -6.86 -9.50
C GLU A 279 -20.61 -5.96 -10.08
N VAL A 280 -20.91 -4.84 -9.43
CA VAL A 280 -21.90 -3.85 -9.90
C VAL A 280 -21.51 -3.25 -11.25
N LEU A 281 -20.22 -3.07 -11.49
CA LEU A 281 -19.69 -2.43 -12.69
C LEU A 281 -19.71 -3.37 -13.91
N ARG A 282 -19.68 -4.69 -13.69
CA ARG A 282 -19.48 -5.66 -14.77
C ARG A 282 -20.65 -5.74 -15.74
N GLY A 283 -20.38 -5.66 -17.04
CA GLY A 283 -21.36 -5.78 -18.12
C GLY A 283 -22.17 -4.51 -18.38
N ILE A 284 -21.94 -3.43 -17.65
CA ILE A 284 -22.75 -2.21 -17.66
C ILE A 284 -21.93 -1.05 -18.25
N ALA A 285 -22.64 -0.09 -18.90
CA ALA A 285 -22.00 1.13 -19.37
C ALA A 285 -21.50 1.99 -18.18
N PRO A 286 -20.29 2.60 -18.27
CA PRO A 286 -19.69 3.39 -17.21
C PRO A 286 -20.38 4.75 -17.05
N THR A 287 -21.47 4.79 -16.28
CA THR A 287 -22.27 6.00 -16.01
C THR A 287 -22.08 6.49 -14.58
N ALA A 288 -22.44 7.76 -14.32
CA ALA A 288 -22.35 8.35 -12.99
C ALA A 288 -23.18 7.58 -11.94
N ASP A 289 -24.39 7.14 -12.32
CA ASP A 289 -25.29 6.41 -11.41
C ASP A 289 -24.72 5.05 -11.02
N VAL A 290 -24.13 4.33 -11.97
CA VAL A 290 -23.47 3.04 -11.73
C VAL A 290 -22.23 3.23 -10.82
N PHE A 291 -21.49 4.31 -11.00
CA PHE A 291 -20.35 4.63 -10.14
C PHE A 291 -20.77 4.99 -8.71
N GLN A 292 -21.92 5.66 -8.54
CA GLN A 292 -22.49 5.93 -7.23
C GLN A 292 -22.90 4.62 -6.52
N GLU A 293 -23.61 3.72 -7.23
CA GLU A 293 -23.96 2.41 -6.67
C GLU A 293 -22.73 1.60 -6.31
N ALA A 294 -21.71 1.57 -7.17
CA ALA A 294 -20.44 0.91 -6.87
C ALA A 294 -19.75 1.50 -5.62
N ALA A 295 -19.79 2.82 -5.45
CA ALA A 295 -19.25 3.47 -4.26
C ALA A 295 -20.02 3.12 -2.98
N TRP A 296 -21.33 2.97 -3.08
CA TRP A 296 -22.16 2.48 -1.98
C TRP A 296 -21.80 1.05 -1.59
N ARG A 297 -21.67 0.16 -2.57
CA ARG A 297 -21.26 -1.25 -2.34
C ARG A 297 -19.86 -1.36 -1.76
N ALA A 298 -18.92 -0.53 -2.21
CA ALA A 298 -17.54 -0.54 -1.69
C ALA A 298 -17.46 -0.27 -0.18
N LEU A 299 -18.45 0.43 0.37
CA LEU A 299 -18.47 0.95 1.73
C LEU A 299 -19.70 0.48 2.53
N SER A 300 -20.37 -0.60 2.09
CA SER A 300 -21.56 -1.13 2.76
C SER A 300 -21.31 -1.51 4.23
N ASP A 301 -20.13 -2.01 4.52
CA ASP A 301 -19.73 -2.47 5.87
C ASP A 301 -18.99 -1.38 6.67
N ALA A 302 -18.85 -0.17 6.12
CA ALA A 302 -18.12 0.90 6.78
C ALA A 302 -18.88 1.41 8.00
N LYS A 303 -18.16 1.51 9.12
CA LYS A 303 -18.64 2.07 10.39
C LYS A 303 -17.59 3.05 10.93
N PRO A 304 -17.99 4.18 11.51
CA PRO A 304 -17.06 5.02 12.25
C PRO A 304 -16.42 4.22 13.39
N SER A 305 -15.13 4.40 13.63
CA SER A 305 -14.44 3.87 14.81
C SER A 305 -14.28 4.93 15.91
N GLY A 306 -14.74 6.14 15.64
CA GLY A 306 -14.70 7.34 16.48
C GLY A 306 -15.20 8.54 15.69
N ASP A 307 -14.52 9.69 15.80
CA ASP A 307 -14.86 10.97 15.13
C ASP A 307 -14.49 11.00 13.64
N ASN A 308 -14.56 9.87 12.97
CA ASN A 308 -14.11 9.68 11.59
C ASN A 308 -15.22 9.30 10.60
N GLY A 309 -16.48 9.51 10.96
CA GLY A 309 -17.65 9.21 10.10
C GLY A 309 -17.61 9.93 8.75
N PHE A 310 -17.04 11.15 8.67
CA PHE A 310 -16.87 11.90 7.44
C PHE A 310 -16.04 11.16 6.38
N LYS A 311 -15.14 10.28 6.79
CA LYS A 311 -14.31 9.48 5.88
C LYS A 311 -15.13 8.54 5.00
N ILE A 312 -16.29 8.08 5.46
CA ILE A 312 -17.16 7.17 4.70
C ILE A 312 -17.70 7.90 3.47
N GLU A 313 -18.22 9.11 3.66
CA GLU A 313 -18.69 9.92 2.53
C GLU A 313 -17.54 10.38 1.63
N LEU A 314 -16.42 10.78 2.21
CA LEU A 314 -15.22 11.15 1.45
C LEU A 314 -14.71 9.98 0.60
N ALA A 315 -14.74 8.75 1.15
CA ALA A 315 -14.35 7.54 0.43
C ALA A 315 -15.32 7.20 -0.71
N ARG A 316 -16.64 7.41 -0.54
CA ARG A 316 -17.59 7.29 -1.64
C ARG A 316 -17.30 8.26 -2.78
N ARG A 317 -17.06 9.52 -2.46
CA ARG A 317 -16.74 10.56 -3.47
C ARG A 317 -15.44 10.26 -4.23
N ILE A 318 -14.39 9.80 -3.54
CA ILE A 318 -13.14 9.47 -4.23
C ILE A 318 -13.29 8.24 -5.12
N VAL A 319 -14.11 7.24 -4.74
CA VAL A 319 -14.43 6.09 -5.58
C VAL A 319 -15.12 6.53 -6.86
N VAL A 320 -16.20 7.32 -6.77
CA VAL A 320 -16.90 7.85 -7.95
C VAL A 320 -15.93 8.61 -8.84
N ARG A 321 -15.12 9.51 -8.27
CA ARG A 321 -14.14 10.29 -9.04
C ARG A 321 -13.07 9.41 -9.69
N ALA A 322 -12.55 8.40 -8.99
CA ALA A 322 -11.55 7.49 -9.54
C ALA A 322 -12.12 6.67 -10.71
N LEU A 323 -13.33 6.14 -10.57
CA LEU A 323 -14.03 5.42 -11.63
C LEU A 323 -14.34 6.32 -12.83
N THR A 324 -14.80 7.55 -12.60
CA THR A 324 -15.05 8.54 -13.67
C THR A 324 -13.79 8.85 -14.46
N LEU A 325 -12.67 9.11 -13.78
CA LEU A 325 -11.40 9.40 -14.43
C LEU A 325 -10.78 8.18 -15.11
N ALA A 326 -10.95 7.00 -14.55
CA ALA A 326 -10.52 5.74 -15.18
C ALA A 326 -11.34 5.47 -16.45
N ALA A 327 -12.66 5.65 -16.41
CA ALA A 327 -13.53 5.49 -17.58
C ALA A 327 -13.19 6.46 -18.72
N ALA A 328 -12.80 7.70 -18.38
CA ALA A 328 -12.35 8.70 -19.35
C ALA A 328 -10.99 8.36 -20.02
N GLY A 329 -10.27 7.38 -19.48
CA GLY A 329 -8.97 6.93 -19.98
C GLY A 329 -7.79 7.40 -19.12
N THR A 330 -6.72 6.62 -19.18
CA THR A 330 -5.45 6.99 -18.54
C THR A 330 -4.79 8.12 -19.35
N PRO A 331 -4.37 9.22 -18.70
CA PRO A 331 -3.72 10.31 -19.41
C PRO A 331 -2.35 9.87 -19.96
N ALA A 332 -1.96 10.38 -21.13
CA ALA A 332 -0.69 10.06 -21.77
C ALA A 332 0.54 10.44 -20.89
N ARG A 333 0.38 11.44 -20.03
CA ARG A 333 1.33 11.78 -18.97
C ARG A 333 0.63 11.69 -17.66
N LEU A 334 1.24 11.04 -16.69
CA LEU A 334 0.75 11.06 -15.31
C LEU A 334 0.65 12.52 -14.85
N PRO A 335 -0.48 12.94 -14.24
CA PRO A 335 -0.64 14.30 -13.78
C PRO A 335 0.52 14.70 -12.88
N ALA A 336 1.11 15.87 -13.14
CA ALA A 336 2.12 16.41 -12.25
C ALA A 336 1.51 16.59 -10.86
N LEU A 337 2.17 16.05 -9.86
CA LEU A 337 1.75 16.28 -8.49
C LEU A 337 1.94 17.76 -8.13
N PRO A 338 1.06 18.33 -7.29
CA PRO A 338 1.27 19.67 -6.78
C PRO A 338 2.71 19.84 -6.25
N ALA A 339 3.32 20.97 -6.57
CA ALA A 339 4.72 21.27 -6.25
C ALA A 339 5.78 20.51 -7.08
N SER A 340 5.42 19.84 -8.17
CA SER A 340 6.41 19.38 -9.13
C SER A 340 6.97 20.55 -9.94
N PRO A 341 8.29 20.82 -9.92
CA PRO A 341 8.90 21.87 -10.75
C PRO A 341 8.82 21.56 -12.26
N PHE A 342 8.47 20.32 -12.61
CA PHE A 342 8.30 19.86 -13.98
C PHE A 342 6.84 19.80 -14.42
N ALA A 343 5.92 20.34 -13.59
CA ALA A 343 4.54 20.50 -14.01
C ALA A 343 4.50 21.41 -15.23
N SER A 344 4.18 20.88 -16.42
CA SER A 344 3.94 21.73 -17.56
C SER A 344 2.74 22.62 -17.29
N THR A 345 2.90 23.92 -17.48
CA THR A 345 1.82 24.92 -17.34
C THR A 345 0.75 24.84 -18.44
N SER A 346 0.90 23.91 -19.40
CA SER A 346 -0.08 23.68 -20.46
C SER A 346 -1.17 22.71 -20.00
N GLY A 347 -2.17 23.22 -19.33
CA GLY A 347 -3.35 22.49 -18.90
C GLY A 347 -3.74 22.88 -17.49
N ALA A 348 -4.22 24.09 -17.31
CA ALA A 348 -4.93 24.47 -16.09
C ALA A 348 -6.13 23.55 -15.95
N ILE A 349 -6.02 22.54 -15.08
CA ILE A 349 -7.18 21.82 -14.59
C ILE A 349 -7.84 22.77 -13.59
N HIS A 350 -8.80 23.52 -14.05
CA HIS A 350 -9.72 24.17 -13.15
C HIS A 350 -10.50 23.07 -12.40
N VAL A 351 -10.40 23.12 -11.09
CA VAL A 351 -11.13 22.29 -10.13
C VAL A 351 -12.62 22.52 -10.24
#